data_9790670f3d9c5bc9535dd6d02e9ddc2b
#
_entry.id   9790670f3d9c5bc9535dd6d02e9ddc2b
#
_cell.length_a   1.000
_cell.length_b   1.000
_cell.length_c   1.000
_cell.angle_alpha   90.00
_cell.angle_beta   90.00
_cell.angle_gamma   90.00
#
_symmetry.space_group_name_H-M   'P 1'
#
loop_
_entity.id
_entity.type
_entity.pdbx_description
1 polymer ?
#
loop_
_entity_poly.entity_id
_entity_poly.type
_entity_poly.pdbx_seq_one_letter_code
_entity_poly.pdbx_strand_id
1 'polypeptide(L)'
;MNAKENALRIIRFDHPERVVAGPPIHNLCYLGCHHEGFAGGGHDCPVGTRWTDIWGTDWHKELDGVMGFPRGHPLAEVSALAGYRWPDPDDERLLAKLHRLAAEFSPGDRFLAGQHRDTLWEKSYMLVGMENLMQYFHTEPAFVREVLGRIMDFQLGIARHYLRLGVEFVSLGDDLGTQQGPLLSPDIVAEFLLPQYRRLFRLYKEHEVFVGFHCCGNLDAVLDMFLDLGVDVLNPIQVTANNLDKVRERTQGRMALSGAVSTVTLMAGPPERILAEVRERLWQLGRTGGYFCGPDQGLPFPKEHTDALWAAVEEFGRYPLRPPDGR
;
A
#
# COMPACT_ATOMS: atom_id res chain seq x y z
N MET A 1 -15.20 -18.11 -14.75
CA MET A 1 -14.93 -16.72 -14.34
C MET A 1 -13.44 -16.42 -14.56
N ASN A 2 -13.07 -15.26 -15.11
CA ASN A 2 -11.65 -14.90 -15.22
C ASN A 2 -11.13 -14.28 -13.91
N ALA A 3 -9.81 -14.09 -13.80
CA ALA A 3 -9.18 -13.64 -12.56
C ALA A 3 -9.64 -12.23 -12.14
N LYS A 4 -9.79 -11.29 -13.09
CA LYS A 4 -10.28 -9.94 -12.84
C LYS A 4 -11.73 -9.92 -12.38
N GLU A 5 -12.59 -10.70 -13.02
CA GLU A 5 -14.00 -10.82 -12.63
C GLU A 5 -14.15 -11.38 -11.20
N ASN A 6 -13.37 -12.42 -10.86
CA ASN A 6 -13.37 -12.97 -9.50
C ASN A 6 -12.92 -11.93 -8.47
N ALA A 7 -11.86 -11.15 -8.77
CA ALA A 7 -11.39 -10.09 -7.89
C ALA A 7 -12.41 -8.96 -7.73
N LEU A 8 -13.11 -8.57 -8.81
CA LEU A 8 -14.22 -7.61 -8.73
C LEU A 8 -15.32 -8.08 -7.79
N ARG A 9 -15.69 -9.36 -7.86
CA ARG A 9 -16.69 -9.95 -6.96
C ARG A 9 -16.20 -10.00 -5.52
N ILE A 10 -14.91 -10.27 -5.29
CA ILE A 10 -14.33 -10.18 -3.93
C ILE A 10 -14.47 -8.75 -3.41
N ILE A 11 -14.02 -7.75 -4.17
CA ILE A 11 -14.06 -6.33 -3.76
C ILE A 11 -15.50 -5.88 -3.47
N ARG A 12 -16.46 -6.31 -4.30
CA ARG A 12 -17.87 -5.93 -4.20
C ARG A 12 -18.71 -6.82 -3.27
N PHE A 13 -18.12 -7.84 -2.65
CA PHE A 13 -18.85 -8.85 -1.86
C PHE A 13 -19.97 -9.55 -2.66
N ASP A 14 -19.77 -9.73 -3.96
CA ASP A 14 -20.77 -10.26 -4.90
C ASP A 14 -20.43 -11.70 -5.33
N HIS A 15 -20.60 -12.65 -4.42
CA HIS A 15 -20.49 -14.08 -4.69
C HIS A 15 -19.25 -14.47 -5.52
N PRO A 16 -18.02 -14.22 -5.04
CA PRO A 16 -16.81 -14.65 -5.73
C PRO A 16 -16.75 -16.17 -5.84
N GLU A 17 -16.03 -16.68 -6.85
CA GLU A 17 -15.82 -18.11 -7.01
C GLU A 17 -14.87 -18.66 -5.96
N ARG A 18 -13.83 -17.88 -5.64
CA ARG A 18 -12.77 -18.27 -4.70
C ARG A 18 -12.04 -17.07 -4.10
N VAL A 19 -11.43 -17.28 -2.94
CA VAL A 19 -10.40 -16.39 -2.38
C VAL A 19 -9.11 -16.58 -3.17
N VAL A 20 -8.40 -15.49 -3.42
CA VAL A 20 -7.10 -15.45 -4.11
C VAL A 20 -6.12 -14.56 -3.34
N ALA A 21 -4.84 -14.52 -3.75
CA ALA A 21 -3.79 -13.76 -3.09
C ALA A 21 -4.01 -12.24 -3.11
N GLY A 22 -4.55 -11.71 -4.19
CA GLY A 22 -4.78 -10.27 -4.39
C GLY A 22 -5.44 -9.98 -5.74
N PRO A 23 -5.79 -8.72 -6.00
CA PRO A 23 -6.27 -8.32 -7.31
C PRO A 23 -5.21 -8.59 -8.38
N PRO A 24 -5.59 -9.19 -9.53
CA PRO A 24 -4.67 -9.37 -10.64
C PRO A 24 -4.41 -8.02 -11.32
N ILE A 25 -3.22 -7.48 -11.20
CA ILE A 25 -2.86 -6.15 -11.70
C ILE A 25 -1.73 -6.20 -12.71
N HIS A 26 -1.75 -5.25 -13.65
CA HIS A 26 -0.61 -4.83 -14.44
C HIS A 26 -0.21 -3.44 -13.94
N ASN A 27 0.92 -3.37 -13.24
CA ASN A 27 1.36 -2.17 -12.56
C ASN A 27 1.97 -1.14 -13.48
N LEU A 28 1.46 0.07 -13.43
CA LEU A 28 2.09 1.26 -13.97
C LEU A 28 2.78 2.03 -12.85
N CYS A 29 4.02 2.43 -13.05
CA CYS A 29 4.74 3.32 -12.16
C CYS A 29 5.61 4.30 -12.95
N TYR A 30 5.77 5.50 -12.41
CA TYR A 30 6.70 6.51 -12.94
C TYR A 30 8.12 6.24 -12.41
N LEU A 31 9.14 6.85 -13.03
CA LEU A 31 10.49 6.83 -12.49
C LEU A 31 10.51 7.61 -11.16
N GLY A 32 11.03 7.02 -10.11
CA GLY A 32 11.04 7.58 -8.76
C GLY A 32 9.92 7.08 -7.84
N CYS A 33 8.96 6.30 -8.36
CA CYS A 33 7.91 5.66 -7.57
C CYS A 33 8.49 4.71 -6.50
N HIS A 34 9.60 4.03 -6.82
CA HIS A 34 10.33 3.15 -5.90
C HIS A 34 11.67 3.75 -5.48
N HIS A 35 11.69 5.07 -5.24
CA HIS A 35 12.83 5.85 -4.79
C HIS A 35 13.99 5.89 -5.79
N GLU A 36 13.74 5.59 -7.07
CA GLU A 36 14.78 5.75 -8.08
C GLU A 36 15.15 7.24 -8.24
N GLY A 37 16.42 7.51 -8.51
CA GLY A 37 16.90 8.80 -8.99
C GLY A 37 17.08 8.81 -10.51
N PHE A 38 17.34 9.98 -11.09
CA PHE A 38 17.63 10.11 -12.51
C PHE A 38 18.95 9.41 -12.93
N ALA A 39 19.85 9.19 -11.97
CA ALA A 39 21.14 8.50 -12.17
C ALA A 39 21.10 7.01 -11.77
N GLY A 40 19.93 6.46 -11.45
CA GLY A 40 19.75 5.09 -10.99
C GLY A 40 19.39 4.99 -9.51
N GLY A 41 19.61 3.83 -8.89
CA GLY A 41 19.16 3.52 -7.54
C GLY A 41 17.76 2.90 -7.51
N GLY A 42 17.16 2.84 -6.32
CA GLY A 42 15.84 2.24 -6.10
C GLY A 42 15.92 0.89 -5.39
N HIS A 43 14.77 0.20 -5.34
CA HIS A 43 14.62 -1.02 -4.54
C HIS A 43 15.62 -2.13 -4.91
N ASP A 44 15.86 -2.32 -6.21
CA ASP A 44 16.59 -3.49 -6.73
C ASP A 44 18.11 -3.25 -6.88
N CYS A 45 18.63 -2.10 -6.42
CA CYS A 45 20.05 -1.85 -6.50
C CYS A 45 20.85 -2.74 -5.51
N PRO A 46 22.15 -3.04 -5.80
CA PRO A 46 23.00 -3.85 -4.93
C PRO A 46 23.19 -3.22 -3.54
N VAL A 47 23.44 -4.07 -2.54
CA VAL A 47 23.86 -3.62 -1.20
C VAL A 47 25.13 -2.78 -1.29
N GLY A 48 25.22 -1.70 -0.51
CA GLY A 48 26.28 -0.69 -0.56
C GLY A 48 26.01 0.48 -1.50
N THR A 49 25.01 0.39 -2.39
CA THR A 49 24.66 1.50 -3.29
C THR A 49 24.15 2.71 -2.51
N ARG A 50 24.65 3.90 -2.89
CA ARG A 50 24.15 5.20 -2.44
C ARG A 50 23.62 5.97 -3.64
N TRP A 51 22.49 6.65 -3.47
CA TRP A 51 21.91 7.47 -4.54
C TRP A 51 21.04 8.56 -3.96
N THR A 52 20.71 9.53 -4.77
CA THR A 52 19.70 10.56 -4.47
C THR A 52 18.48 10.31 -5.35
N ASP A 53 17.30 10.25 -4.77
CA ASP A 53 16.04 10.04 -5.52
C ASP A 53 15.58 11.32 -6.24
N ILE A 54 14.50 11.23 -7.01
CA ILE A 54 13.94 12.38 -7.74
C ILE A 54 13.46 13.52 -6.83
N TRP A 55 13.28 13.26 -5.54
CA TRP A 55 12.89 14.22 -4.53
C TRP A 55 14.08 14.85 -3.79
N GLY A 56 15.30 14.42 -4.11
CA GLY A 56 16.51 14.90 -3.44
C GLY A 56 16.78 14.23 -2.09
N THR A 57 16.08 13.18 -1.74
CA THR A 57 16.38 12.35 -0.57
C THR A 57 17.58 11.47 -0.87
N ASP A 58 18.58 11.47 0.02
CA ASP A 58 19.73 10.59 -0.09
C ASP A 58 19.43 9.23 0.53
N TRP A 59 19.79 8.17 -0.19
CA TRP A 59 19.49 6.78 0.16
C TRP A 59 20.76 5.94 0.28
N HIS A 60 20.70 4.90 1.13
CA HIS A 60 21.71 3.87 1.23
C HIS A 60 21.08 2.48 1.28
N LYS A 61 21.45 1.61 0.37
CA LYS A 61 21.07 0.19 0.37
C LYS A 61 21.96 -0.57 1.35
N GLU A 62 21.46 -0.92 2.51
CA GLU A 62 22.24 -1.59 3.57
C GLU A 62 21.97 -3.09 3.66
N LEU A 63 20.78 -3.53 3.26
CA LEU A 63 20.34 -4.92 3.35
C LEU A 63 19.78 -5.40 2.01
N ASP A 64 20.04 -6.68 1.71
CA ASP A 64 19.40 -7.33 0.57
C ASP A 64 17.92 -7.64 0.83
N GLY A 65 17.11 -7.69 -0.23
CA GLY A 65 15.69 -8.02 -0.15
C GLY A 65 14.79 -6.95 0.51
N VAL A 66 15.36 -5.83 0.99
CA VAL A 66 14.59 -4.71 1.56
C VAL A 66 14.89 -3.41 0.81
N MET A 67 14.05 -2.40 0.97
CA MET A 67 14.28 -1.08 0.44
C MET A 67 15.54 -0.43 1.04
N GLY A 68 16.14 0.55 0.38
CA GLY A 68 17.18 1.39 0.97
C GLY A 68 16.64 2.23 2.13
N PHE A 69 17.55 2.78 2.93
CA PHE A 69 17.22 3.66 4.04
C PHE A 69 17.52 5.11 3.68
N PRO A 70 16.61 6.07 3.95
CA PRO A 70 16.90 7.49 3.79
C PRO A 70 17.98 7.92 4.78
N ARG A 71 18.97 8.68 4.29
CA ARG A 71 20.13 9.14 5.06
C ARG A 71 20.35 10.65 4.99
N GLY A 72 19.74 11.32 4.02
CA GLY A 72 19.73 12.76 3.88
C GLY A 72 18.31 13.24 3.55
N HIS A 73 17.92 14.35 4.16
CA HIS A 73 16.57 14.90 4.08
C HIS A 73 16.66 16.33 3.53
N PRO A 74 16.23 16.59 2.27
CA PRO A 74 16.43 17.89 1.64
C PRO A 74 15.65 19.05 2.30
N LEU A 75 14.63 18.73 3.08
CA LEU A 75 13.79 19.71 3.81
C LEU A 75 13.92 19.55 5.34
N ALA A 76 15.07 19.03 5.83
CA ALA A 76 15.32 18.92 7.26
C ALA A 76 15.20 20.25 7.99
N GLU A 77 15.63 21.35 7.34
CA GLU A 77 15.53 22.71 7.86
C GLU A 77 14.39 23.48 7.17
N VAL A 78 13.57 24.17 7.94
CA VAL A 78 12.43 24.97 7.42
C VAL A 78 12.87 25.97 6.36
N SER A 79 14.07 26.60 6.55
CA SER A 79 14.64 27.55 5.61
C SER A 79 14.97 26.98 4.23
N ALA A 80 15.17 25.65 4.13
CA ALA A 80 15.46 24.98 2.87
C ALA A 80 14.27 25.05 1.89
N LEU A 81 13.04 25.17 2.39
CA LEU A 81 11.83 25.20 1.58
C LEU A 81 11.85 26.28 0.49
N ALA A 82 12.38 27.47 0.79
CA ALA A 82 12.40 28.59 -0.15
C ALA A 82 13.21 28.33 -1.43
N GLY A 83 14.25 27.48 -1.34
CA GLY A 83 15.11 27.10 -2.46
C GLY A 83 14.87 25.72 -3.03
N TYR A 84 13.95 24.95 -2.44
CA TYR A 84 13.72 23.57 -2.82
C TYR A 84 13.02 23.45 -4.16
N ARG A 85 13.54 22.56 -5.01
CA ARG A 85 12.99 22.28 -6.33
C ARG A 85 12.15 21.01 -6.27
N TRP A 86 10.83 21.21 -6.30
CA TRP A 86 9.87 20.09 -6.34
C TRP A 86 10.00 19.34 -7.66
N PRO A 87 9.87 17.99 -7.65
CA PRO A 87 9.76 17.23 -8.90
C PRO A 87 8.52 17.65 -9.67
N ASP A 88 8.64 17.68 -10.98
CA ASP A 88 7.54 18.00 -11.88
C ASP A 88 6.84 16.70 -12.31
N PRO A 89 5.53 16.51 -12.03
CA PRO A 89 4.81 15.32 -12.45
C PRO A 89 4.68 15.18 -13.97
N ASP A 90 4.90 16.27 -14.72
CA ASP A 90 4.87 16.29 -16.19
C ASP A 90 6.28 16.12 -16.82
N ASP A 91 7.33 15.90 -16.01
CA ASP A 91 8.68 15.64 -16.53
C ASP A 91 8.70 14.33 -17.36
N GLU A 92 9.03 14.45 -18.64
CA GLU A 92 9.10 13.34 -19.59
C GLU A 92 10.03 12.20 -19.13
N ARG A 93 11.07 12.50 -18.36
CA ARG A 93 12.00 11.50 -17.80
C ARG A 93 11.29 10.59 -16.79
N LEU A 94 10.31 11.12 -16.03
CA LEU A 94 9.49 10.36 -15.10
C LEU A 94 8.46 9.51 -15.87
N LEU A 95 7.86 10.09 -16.90
CA LEU A 95 6.76 9.50 -17.64
C LEU A 95 7.19 8.45 -18.66
N ALA A 96 8.43 8.46 -19.14
CA ALA A 96 8.94 7.49 -20.10
C ALA A 96 8.78 6.03 -19.60
N LYS A 97 9.07 5.77 -18.32
CA LYS A 97 8.84 4.45 -17.70
C LYS A 97 7.36 4.09 -17.69
N LEU A 98 6.51 5.04 -17.32
CA LEU A 98 5.07 4.87 -17.26
C LEU A 98 4.47 4.52 -18.64
N HIS A 99 4.83 5.27 -19.67
CA HIS A 99 4.33 5.04 -21.04
C HIS A 99 4.79 3.70 -21.60
N ARG A 100 6.04 3.29 -21.32
CA ARG A 100 6.53 1.96 -21.72
C ARG A 100 5.71 0.84 -21.06
N LEU A 101 5.48 0.91 -19.74
CA LEU A 101 4.69 -0.09 -19.03
C LEU A 101 3.24 -0.13 -19.53
N ALA A 102 2.66 1.03 -19.85
CA ALA A 102 1.31 1.10 -20.42
C ALA A 102 1.23 0.45 -21.81
N ALA A 103 2.26 0.60 -22.64
CA ALA A 103 2.32 -0.03 -23.96
C ALA A 103 2.44 -1.56 -23.91
N GLU A 104 2.92 -2.12 -22.78
CA GLU A 104 3.03 -3.57 -22.54
C GLU A 104 1.69 -4.18 -22.06
N PHE A 105 0.70 -3.35 -21.73
CA PHE A 105 -0.59 -3.84 -21.23
C PHE A 105 -1.45 -4.38 -22.36
N SER A 106 -2.01 -5.57 -22.12
CA SER A 106 -3.07 -6.15 -22.94
C SER A 106 -4.31 -6.33 -22.09
N PRO A 107 -5.46 -5.75 -22.49
CA PRO A 107 -6.73 -5.97 -21.80
C PRO A 107 -7.08 -7.46 -21.70
N GLY A 108 -7.65 -7.88 -20.56
CA GLY A 108 -8.02 -9.27 -20.35
C GLY A 108 -8.43 -9.56 -18.90
N ASP A 109 -7.64 -10.39 -18.25
CA ASP A 109 -7.90 -10.89 -16.90
C ASP A 109 -7.22 -10.09 -15.77
N ARG A 110 -6.61 -8.94 -16.09
CA ARG A 110 -5.94 -8.05 -15.13
C ARG A 110 -6.48 -6.62 -15.19
N PHE A 111 -6.40 -5.93 -14.06
CA PHE A 111 -6.59 -4.48 -14.00
C PHE A 111 -5.35 -3.76 -14.51
N LEU A 112 -5.53 -2.69 -15.27
CA LEU A 112 -4.48 -1.70 -15.44
C LEU A 112 -4.43 -0.88 -14.15
N ALA A 113 -3.29 -0.89 -13.45
CA ALA A 113 -3.18 -0.32 -12.11
C ALA A 113 -2.06 0.73 -12.01
N GLY A 114 -2.37 1.90 -11.46
CA GLY A 114 -1.39 2.91 -11.11
C GLY A 114 -0.83 2.69 -9.70
N GLN A 115 0.41 3.10 -9.45
CA GLN A 115 1.06 2.94 -8.16
C GLN A 115 1.55 4.29 -7.61
N HIS A 116 1.14 4.59 -6.37
CA HIS A 116 1.61 5.71 -5.55
C HIS A 116 2.20 5.18 -4.25
N ARG A 117 3.41 4.68 -4.33
CA ARG A 117 4.14 4.27 -3.14
C ARG A 117 4.45 5.49 -2.27
N ASP A 118 4.41 5.33 -0.93
CA ASP A 118 4.68 6.43 0.01
C ASP A 118 3.89 7.70 -0.36
N THR A 119 2.58 7.58 -0.27
CA THR A 119 1.65 8.54 -0.89
C THR A 119 1.79 9.95 -0.33
N LEU A 120 1.87 10.11 0.98
CA LEU A 120 1.90 11.42 1.66
C LEU A 120 2.77 11.42 2.91
N TRP A 121 2.37 10.68 3.95
CA TRP A 121 3.04 10.65 5.25
C TRP A 121 4.48 10.15 5.11
N GLU A 122 4.67 9.00 4.51
CA GLU A 122 6.00 8.42 4.34
C GLU A 122 6.88 9.30 3.46
N LYS A 123 6.36 9.84 2.38
CA LYS A 123 7.09 10.80 1.55
C LYS A 123 7.48 12.06 2.32
N SER A 124 6.61 12.57 3.20
CA SER A 124 6.90 13.76 3.97
C SER A 124 8.05 13.56 4.97
N TYR A 125 8.09 12.42 5.69
CA TYR A 125 9.21 12.19 6.60
C TYR A 125 10.52 11.82 5.87
N MET A 126 10.44 11.25 4.67
CA MET A 126 11.64 11.06 3.84
C MET A 126 12.26 12.41 3.43
N LEU A 127 11.44 13.42 3.17
CA LEU A 127 11.90 14.77 2.82
C LEU A 127 12.40 15.58 4.03
N VAL A 128 11.71 15.50 5.16
CA VAL A 128 11.93 16.37 6.33
C VAL A 128 12.78 15.69 7.40
N GLY A 129 12.79 14.37 7.44
CA GLY A 129 13.23 13.57 8.58
C GLY A 129 12.09 13.33 9.56
N MET A 130 11.92 12.10 10.01
CA MET A 130 10.77 11.72 10.84
C MET A 130 10.73 12.50 12.16
N GLU A 131 11.87 12.62 12.83
CA GLU A 131 11.98 13.33 14.11
C GLU A 131 11.64 14.82 13.97
N ASN A 132 12.18 15.48 12.95
CA ASN A 132 11.88 16.88 12.65
C ASN A 132 10.40 17.06 12.30
N LEU A 133 9.84 16.20 11.46
CA LEU A 133 8.44 16.31 11.05
C LEU A 133 7.48 16.16 12.24
N MET A 134 7.77 15.21 13.17
CA MET A 134 7.01 15.06 14.41
C MET A 134 7.00 16.34 15.25
N GLN A 135 8.14 17.03 15.35
CA GLN A 135 8.22 18.32 16.05
C GLN A 135 7.51 19.43 15.26
N TYR A 136 7.69 19.49 13.94
CA TYR A 136 7.17 20.55 13.09
C TYR A 136 5.64 20.57 12.98
N PHE A 137 4.95 19.47 13.21
CA PHE A 137 3.49 19.50 13.38
C PHE A 137 3.05 20.52 14.44
N HIS A 138 3.86 20.74 15.47
CA HIS A 138 3.55 21.62 16.59
C HIS A 138 4.24 22.99 16.51
N THR A 139 5.49 23.03 16.01
CA THR A 139 6.31 24.25 16.01
C THR A 139 6.24 25.01 14.71
N GLU A 140 6.04 24.33 13.57
CA GLU A 140 6.07 24.88 12.22
C GLU A 140 4.90 24.39 11.35
N PRO A 141 3.63 24.52 11.81
CA PRO A 141 2.49 23.92 11.12
C PRO A 141 2.26 24.47 9.70
N ALA A 142 2.67 25.72 9.43
CA ALA A 142 2.57 26.32 8.10
C ALA A 142 3.53 25.62 7.11
N PHE A 143 4.77 25.34 7.53
CA PHE A 143 5.75 24.59 6.76
C PHE A 143 5.22 23.18 6.45
N VAL A 144 4.70 22.47 7.44
CA VAL A 144 4.15 21.12 7.26
C VAL A 144 3.01 21.12 6.24
N ARG A 145 2.06 22.08 6.35
CA ARG A 145 0.96 22.18 5.37
C ARG A 145 1.45 22.44 3.94
N GLU A 146 2.47 23.28 3.77
CA GLU A 146 3.06 23.53 2.45
C GLU A 146 3.72 22.25 1.90
N VAL A 147 4.54 21.56 2.69
CA VAL A 147 5.21 20.31 2.28
C VAL A 147 4.18 19.25 1.88
N LEU A 148 3.18 18.97 2.72
CA LEU A 148 2.13 18.00 2.42
C LEU A 148 1.30 18.40 1.20
N GLY A 149 1.01 19.70 1.05
CA GLY A 149 0.29 20.24 -0.12
C GLY A 149 1.05 19.97 -1.42
N ARG A 150 2.35 20.28 -1.44
CA ARG A 150 3.22 20.10 -2.61
C ARG A 150 3.40 18.63 -2.98
N ILE A 151 3.58 17.75 -1.98
CA ILE A 151 3.62 16.31 -2.24
C ILE A 151 2.31 15.87 -2.90
N MET A 152 1.17 16.29 -2.36
CA MET A 152 -0.13 15.93 -2.91
C MET A 152 -0.39 16.51 -4.30
N ASP A 153 0.10 17.72 -4.60
CA ASP A 153 0.02 18.30 -5.95
C ASP A 153 0.76 17.43 -6.99
N PHE A 154 1.95 16.93 -6.63
CA PHE A 154 2.68 15.96 -7.45
C PHE A 154 1.90 14.67 -7.63
N GLN A 155 1.37 14.08 -6.55
CA GLN A 155 0.57 12.84 -6.62
C GLN A 155 -0.67 13.02 -7.51
N LEU A 156 -1.34 14.16 -7.42
CA LEU A 156 -2.48 14.50 -8.30
C LEU A 156 -2.05 14.68 -9.76
N GLY A 157 -0.85 15.21 -10.02
CA GLY A 157 -0.29 15.27 -11.36
C GLY A 157 -0.12 13.88 -11.96
N ILE A 158 0.55 12.98 -11.23
CA ILE A 158 0.72 11.57 -11.63
C ILE A 158 -0.63 10.86 -11.77
N ALA A 159 -1.58 11.10 -10.86
CA ALA A 159 -2.92 10.51 -10.96
C ALA A 159 -3.63 10.88 -12.28
N ARG A 160 -3.49 12.12 -12.75
CA ARG A 160 -4.06 12.54 -14.04
C ARG A 160 -3.43 11.80 -15.22
N HIS A 161 -2.12 11.47 -15.17
CA HIS A 161 -1.50 10.61 -16.17
C HIS A 161 -2.06 9.19 -16.13
N TYR A 162 -2.22 8.59 -14.94
CA TYR A 162 -2.86 7.28 -14.81
C TYR A 162 -4.29 7.26 -15.37
N LEU A 163 -5.09 8.27 -15.07
CA LEU A 163 -6.46 8.38 -15.57
C LEU A 163 -6.51 8.50 -17.10
N ARG A 164 -5.60 9.30 -17.70
CA ARG A 164 -5.50 9.38 -19.19
C ARG A 164 -5.14 8.05 -19.83
N LEU A 165 -4.42 7.17 -19.14
CA LEU A 165 -4.07 5.83 -19.60
C LEU A 165 -5.17 4.79 -19.33
N GLY A 166 -6.26 5.17 -18.65
CA GLY A 166 -7.40 4.30 -18.38
C GLY A 166 -7.18 3.31 -17.24
N VAL A 167 -6.44 3.69 -16.20
CA VAL A 167 -6.29 2.82 -15.02
C VAL A 167 -7.64 2.55 -14.37
N GLU A 168 -7.83 1.33 -13.89
CA GLU A 168 -9.05 0.85 -13.25
C GLU A 168 -8.83 0.60 -11.74
N PHE A 169 -7.58 0.52 -11.32
CA PHE A 169 -7.17 0.29 -9.94
C PHE A 169 -5.96 1.16 -9.60
N VAL A 170 -5.84 1.63 -8.36
CA VAL A 170 -4.63 2.29 -7.87
C VAL A 170 -4.21 1.70 -6.54
N SER A 171 -2.89 1.57 -6.36
CA SER A 171 -2.27 1.20 -5.09
C SER A 171 -1.67 2.44 -4.45
N LEU A 172 -2.21 2.83 -3.31
CA LEU A 172 -1.70 3.87 -2.42
C LEU A 172 -1.06 3.23 -1.19
N GLY A 173 -0.28 3.97 -0.42
CA GLY A 173 0.26 3.46 0.82
C GLY A 173 0.89 4.53 1.70
N ASP A 174 0.65 4.39 2.99
CA ASP A 174 1.33 5.10 4.08
C ASP A 174 1.16 4.32 5.38
N ASP A 175 2.25 4.05 6.07
CA ASP A 175 2.23 3.34 7.33
C ASP A 175 1.88 4.29 8.48
N LEU A 176 0.62 4.27 8.92
CA LEU A 176 0.09 5.13 10.00
C LEU A 176 0.00 4.41 11.34
N GLY A 177 0.28 3.11 11.39
CA GLY A 177 0.20 2.29 12.60
C GLY A 177 1.56 1.79 13.09
N THR A 178 1.67 1.61 14.40
CA THR A 178 2.69 0.79 15.06
C THR A 178 2.10 -0.57 15.42
N GLN A 179 2.85 -1.46 16.05
CA GLN A 179 2.30 -2.73 16.53
C GLN A 179 1.28 -2.55 17.67
N GLN A 180 1.26 -1.41 18.36
CA GLN A 180 0.45 -1.19 19.57
C GLN A 180 -0.63 -0.11 19.42
N GLY A 181 -0.52 0.76 18.39
CA GLY A 181 -1.45 1.87 18.18
C GLY A 181 -1.05 2.76 17.01
N PRO A 182 -1.68 3.92 16.87
CA PRO A 182 -1.35 4.84 15.79
C PRO A 182 0.05 5.44 15.96
N LEU A 183 0.73 5.69 14.84
CA LEU A 183 2.03 6.38 14.82
C LEU A 183 1.86 7.88 15.03
N LEU A 184 0.80 8.46 14.50
CA LEU A 184 0.39 9.86 14.69
C LEU A 184 -0.90 9.92 15.50
N SER A 185 -1.09 10.99 16.28
CA SER A 185 -2.36 11.20 16.95
C SER A 185 -3.50 11.37 15.93
N PRO A 186 -4.73 10.92 16.25
CA PRO A 186 -5.88 11.12 15.36
C PRO A 186 -6.10 12.59 14.97
N ASP A 187 -5.79 13.54 15.87
CA ASP A 187 -5.92 14.98 15.61
C ASP A 187 -4.93 15.44 14.53
N ILE A 188 -3.66 15.01 14.59
CA ILE A 188 -2.66 15.31 13.55
C ILE A 188 -3.09 14.72 12.21
N VAL A 189 -3.57 13.47 12.20
CA VAL A 189 -4.08 12.84 10.97
C VAL A 189 -5.25 13.63 10.41
N ALA A 190 -6.22 14.01 11.24
CA ALA A 190 -7.41 14.75 10.84
C ALA A 190 -7.08 16.16 10.33
N GLU A 191 -6.14 16.85 10.96
CA GLU A 191 -5.80 18.22 10.63
C GLU A 191 -4.89 18.34 9.41
N PHE A 192 -3.88 17.47 9.30
CA PHE A 192 -2.81 17.64 8.31
C PHE A 192 -2.90 16.66 7.14
N LEU A 193 -3.19 15.38 7.39
CA LEU A 193 -3.13 14.34 6.35
C LEU A 193 -4.47 14.16 5.63
N LEU A 194 -5.56 14.04 6.38
CA LEU A 194 -6.88 13.74 5.84
C LEU A 194 -7.35 14.74 4.77
N PRO A 195 -7.14 16.08 4.90
CA PRO A 195 -7.52 17.00 3.85
C PRO A 195 -6.81 16.73 2.52
N GLN A 196 -5.56 16.27 2.56
CA GLN A 196 -4.78 15.94 1.38
C GLN A 196 -5.21 14.59 0.78
N TYR A 197 -5.41 13.56 1.60
CA TYR A 197 -5.95 12.29 1.12
C TYR A 197 -7.30 12.47 0.42
N ARG A 198 -8.20 13.28 0.97
CA ARG A 198 -9.50 13.58 0.35
C ARG A 198 -9.38 14.11 -1.08
N ARG A 199 -8.34 14.90 -1.38
CA ARG A 199 -8.11 15.42 -2.73
C ARG A 199 -7.83 14.29 -3.72
N LEU A 200 -6.92 13.37 -3.37
CA LEU A 200 -6.51 12.26 -4.23
C LEU A 200 -7.60 11.22 -4.35
N PHE A 201 -8.21 10.82 -3.23
CA PHE A 201 -9.30 9.84 -3.23
C PHE A 201 -10.50 10.33 -4.02
N ARG A 202 -10.92 11.60 -3.84
CA ARG A 202 -11.99 12.19 -4.63
C ARG A 202 -11.72 12.07 -6.12
N LEU A 203 -10.51 12.43 -6.58
CA LEU A 203 -10.14 12.35 -7.99
C LEU A 203 -10.34 10.93 -8.54
N TYR A 204 -9.88 9.89 -7.82
CA TYR A 204 -10.03 8.51 -8.28
C TYR A 204 -11.47 8.03 -8.21
N LYS A 205 -12.21 8.36 -7.16
CA LYS A 205 -13.61 7.94 -6.99
C LYS A 205 -14.55 8.59 -7.99
N GLU A 206 -14.32 9.84 -8.36
CA GLU A 206 -15.05 10.52 -9.44
C GLU A 206 -14.85 9.85 -10.81
N HIS A 207 -13.77 9.07 -10.99
CA HIS A 207 -13.48 8.30 -12.20
C HIS A 207 -13.72 6.79 -12.03
N GLU A 208 -14.44 6.38 -10.98
CA GLU A 208 -14.79 4.97 -10.68
C GLU A 208 -13.60 4.02 -10.57
N VAL A 209 -12.41 4.55 -10.21
CA VAL A 209 -11.19 3.76 -10.00
C VAL A 209 -11.22 3.10 -8.62
N PHE A 210 -10.91 1.81 -8.56
CA PHE A 210 -10.74 1.10 -7.30
C PHE A 210 -9.44 1.54 -6.60
N VAL A 211 -9.51 1.71 -5.28
CA VAL A 211 -8.38 2.14 -4.47
C VAL A 211 -7.98 1.05 -3.49
N GLY A 212 -6.80 0.47 -3.70
CA GLY A 212 -6.10 -0.31 -2.70
C GLY A 212 -5.23 0.60 -1.83
N PHE A 213 -5.26 0.42 -0.52
CA PHE A 213 -4.44 1.20 0.40
C PHE A 213 -3.59 0.26 1.27
N HIS A 214 -2.27 0.50 1.27
CA HIS A 214 -1.33 -0.19 2.14
C HIS A 214 -1.13 0.62 3.42
N CYS A 215 -1.34 -0.03 4.57
CA CYS A 215 -1.04 0.56 5.87
C CYS A 215 -0.70 -0.53 6.88
N CYS A 216 0.54 -0.55 7.32
CA CYS A 216 1.01 -1.48 8.35
C CYS A 216 0.58 -1.07 9.76
N GLY A 217 0.65 -2.04 10.68
CA GLY A 217 0.45 -1.83 12.11
C GLY A 217 -1.00 -1.94 12.57
N ASN A 218 -1.26 -1.34 13.73
CA ASN A 218 -2.59 -1.28 14.32
C ASN A 218 -3.46 -0.25 13.61
N LEU A 219 -4.59 -0.69 13.08
CA LEU A 219 -5.49 0.10 12.24
C LEU A 219 -6.68 0.71 12.99
N ASP A 220 -6.85 0.40 14.28
CA ASP A 220 -8.09 0.70 15.01
C ASP A 220 -8.46 2.19 14.98
N ALA A 221 -7.47 3.07 15.12
CA ALA A 221 -7.66 4.52 15.12
C ALA A 221 -7.91 5.14 13.72
N VAL A 222 -7.50 4.46 12.64
CA VAL A 222 -7.56 5.01 11.26
C VAL A 222 -8.54 4.26 10.35
N LEU A 223 -9.12 3.16 10.83
CA LEU A 223 -9.98 2.31 10.01
C LEU A 223 -11.23 3.03 9.49
N ASP A 224 -11.88 3.85 10.32
CA ASP A 224 -13.05 4.62 9.88
C ASP A 224 -12.67 5.69 8.86
N MET A 225 -11.50 6.30 8.99
CA MET A 225 -10.98 7.22 7.98
C MET A 225 -10.84 6.53 6.61
N PHE A 226 -10.31 5.31 6.57
CA PHE A 226 -10.19 4.56 5.31
C PHE A 226 -11.55 4.20 4.72
N LEU A 227 -12.52 3.82 5.56
CA LEU A 227 -13.89 3.58 5.13
C LEU A 227 -14.55 4.84 4.55
N ASP A 228 -14.35 6.00 5.18
CA ASP A 228 -14.92 7.29 4.75
C ASP A 228 -14.24 7.84 3.49
N LEU A 229 -12.95 7.56 3.29
CA LEU A 229 -12.23 7.87 2.06
C LEU A 229 -12.65 6.98 0.89
N GLY A 230 -13.28 5.84 1.16
CA GLY A 230 -13.71 4.88 0.14
C GLY A 230 -12.58 3.96 -0.33
N VAL A 231 -11.71 3.51 0.59
CA VAL A 231 -10.76 2.42 0.30
C VAL A 231 -11.53 1.16 -0.07
N ASP A 232 -11.20 0.56 -1.21
CA ASP A 232 -11.85 -0.67 -1.67
C ASP A 232 -11.14 -1.93 -1.16
N VAL A 233 -9.80 -1.87 -1.03
CA VAL A 233 -8.98 -2.99 -0.53
C VAL A 233 -7.94 -2.46 0.45
N LEU A 234 -7.98 -2.90 1.70
CA LEU A 234 -6.98 -2.54 2.73
C LEU A 234 -5.97 -3.68 2.90
N ASN A 235 -4.69 -3.34 2.82
CA ASN A 235 -3.54 -4.26 2.86
C ASN A 235 -2.38 -3.64 3.67
N PRO A 236 -1.63 -4.43 4.42
CA PRO A 236 -1.99 -5.76 4.92
C PRO A 236 -2.79 -5.66 6.22
N ILE A 237 -3.55 -6.68 6.55
CA ILE A 237 -4.09 -6.79 7.90
C ILE A 237 -3.12 -7.61 8.73
N GLN A 238 -2.37 -6.96 9.62
CA GLN A 238 -1.39 -7.61 10.49
C GLN A 238 -2.06 -8.29 11.68
N VAL A 239 -1.86 -9.60 11.81
CA VAL A 239 -2.50 -10.45 12.84
C VAL A 239 -2.05 -10.06 14.24
N THR A 240 -0.77 -9.71 14.40
CA THR A 240 -0.17 -9.35 15.69
C THR A 240 -0.57 -7.98 16.19
N ALA A 241 -1.03 -7.10 15.30
CA ALA A 241 -1.36 -5.71 15.62
C ALA A 241 -2.88 -5.45 15.70
N ASN A 242 -3.72 -6.35 15.18
CA ASN A 242 -5.15 -6.10 15.02
C ASN A 242 -6.03 -7.21 15.60
N ASN A 243 -7.20 -6.84 16.12
CA ASN A 243 -8.27 -7.78 16.37
C ASN A 243 -9.04 -8.03 15.07
N LEU A 244 -8.81 -9.19 14.43
CA LEU A 244 -9.34 -9.50 13.12
C LEU A 244 -10.88 -9.53 13.06
N ASP A 245 -11.54 -9.99 14.13
CA ASP A 245 -13.01 -10.05 14.19
C ASP A 245 -13.59 -8.63 14.19
N LYS A 246 -13.04 -7.71 15.00
CA LYS A 246 -13.44 -6.30 15.02
C LYS A 246 -13.18 -5.61 13.68
N VAL A 247 -12.01 -5.86 13.08
CA VAL A 247 -11.70 -5.30 11.76
C VAL A 247 -12.70 -5.80 10.72
N ARG A 248 -12.99 -7.12 10.69
CA ARG A 248 -13.97 -7.70 9.76
C ARG A 248 -15.38 -7.16 9.99
N GLU A 249 -15.81 -7.04 11.24
CA GLU A 249 -17.13 -6.49 11.59
C GLU A 249 -17.31 -5.07 11.03
N ARG A 250 -16.33 -4.18 11.22
CA ARG A 250 -16.39 -2.78 10.74
C ARG A 250 -16.31 -2.65 9.22
N THR A 251 -15.64 -3.59 8.55
CA THR A 251 -15.39 -3.53 7.09
C THR A 251 -16.36 -4.37 6.24
N GLN A 252 -17.21 -5.19 6.89
CA GLN A 252 -18.11 -6.10 6.20
C GLN A 252 -19.04 -5.38 5.19
N GLY A 253 -19.01 -5.83 3.93
CA GLY A 253 -19.79 -5.25 2.83
C GLY A 253 -19.32 -3.86 2.36
N ARG A 254 -18.23 -3.33 2.92
CA ARG A 254 -17.76 -1.97 2.64
C ARG A 254 -16.33 -1.91 2.10
N MET A 255 -15.44 -2.75 2.61
CA MET A 255 -14.02 -2.73 2.25
C MET A 255 -13.44 -4.14 2.30
N ALA A 256 -12.83 -4.60 1.23
CA ALA A 256 -12.13 -5.87 1.19
C ALA A 256 -10.83 -5.78 1.99
N LEU A 257 -10.44 -6.91 2.59
CA LEU A 257 -9.22 -7.04 3.38
C LEU A 257 -8.21 -7.92 2.65
N SER A 258 -6.92 -7.64 2.80
CA SER A 258 -5.85 -8.45 2.21
C SER A 258 -4.76 -8.73 3.23
N GLY A 259 -4.15 -9.91 3.17
CA GLY A 259 -3.10 -10.32 4.10
C GLY A 259 -3.58 -11.31 5.16
N ALA A 260 -3.29 -11.03 6.42
CA ALA A 260 -3.73 -11.74 7.62
C ALA A 260 -3.18 -13.17 7.83
N VAL A 261 -2.24 -13.65 7.02
CA VAL A 261 -1.45 -14.83 7.38
C VAL A 261 -0.15 -14.37 8.04
N SER A 262 0.06 -14.79 9.28
CA SER A 262 1.14 -14.29 10.13
C SER A 262 2.53 -14.50 9.53
N THR A 263 3.27 -13.42 9.41
CA THR A 263 4.71 -13.45 9.08
C THR A 263 5.49 -14.35 10.04
N VAL A 264 5.13 -14.35 11.34
CA VAL A 264 5.77 -15.22 12.34
C VAL A 264 5.55 -16.69 12.01
N THR A 265 4.32 -17.07 11.62
CA THR A 265 4.01 -18.44 11.20
C THR A 265 4.74 -18.80 9.91
N LEU A 266 4.75 -17.91 8.92
CA LEU A 266 5.41 -18.14 7.64
C LEU A 266 6.94 -18.23 7.76
N MET A 267 7.56 -17.51 8.70
CA MET A 267 8.99 -17.63 8.97
C MET A 267 9.33 -18.91 9.71
N ALA A 268 8.54 -19.30 10.72
CA ALA A 268 8.84 -20.41 11.61
C ALA A 268 8.36 -21.78 11.07
N GLY A 269 7.27 -21.83 10.28
CA GLY A 269 6.62 -23.08 9.89
C GLY A 269 6.04 -23.85 11.09
N PRO A 270 5.88 -25.16 11.03
CA PRO A 270 6.00 -25.97 9.82
C PRO A 270 4.82 -25.80 8.85
N PRO A 271 4.84 -26.42 7.66
CA PRO A 271 3.77 -26.31 6.64
C PRO A 271 2.36 -26.59 7.16
N GLU A 272 2.19 -27.58 8.06
CA GLU A 272 0.89 -27.93 8.65
C GLU A 272 0.30 -26.79 9.49
N ARG A 273 1.13 -26.03 10.18
CA ARG A 273 0.71 -24.84 10.93
C ARG A 273 0.27 -23.72 10.00
N ILE A 274 0.97 -23.54 8.87
CA ILE A 274 0.60 -22.56 7.85
C ILE A 274 -0.75 -22.90 7.25
N LEU A 275 -0.96 -24.18 6.87
CA LEU A 275 -2.23 -24.68 6.36
C LEU A 275 -3.38 -24.45 7.35
N ALA A 276 -3.17 -24.75 8.62
CA ALA A 276 -4.17 -24.54 9.67
C ALA A 276 -4.54 -23.04 9.81
N GLU A 277 -3.54 -22.15 9.80
CA GLU A 277 -3.77 -20.71 9.87
C GLU A 277 -4.50 -20.19 8.63
N VAL A 278 -4.12 -20.61 7.43
CA VAL A 278 -4.83 -20.24 6.19
C VAL A 278 -6.31 -20.62 6.26
N ARG A 279 -6.63 -21.87 6.66
CA ARG A 279 -8.04 -22.32 6.84
C ARG A 279 -8.80 -21.42 7.82
N GLU A 280 -8.15 -21.08 8.94
CA GLU A 280 -8.75 -20.18 9.93
C GLU A 280 -9.03 -18.79 9.33
N ARG A 281 -8.06 -18.17 8.63
CA ARG A 281 -8.22 -16.85 8.02
C ARG A 281 -9.24 -16.83 6.91
N LEU A 282 -9.27 -17.85 6.06
CA LEU A 282 -10.30 -18.02 5.02
C LEU A 282 -11.71 -17.98 5.63
N TRP A 283 -11.93 -18.73 6.71
CA TRP A 283 -13.22 -18.73 7.40
C TRP A 283 -13.51 -17.43 8.14
N GLN A 284 -12.54 -16.92 8.90
CA GLN A 284 -12.71 -15.73 9.74
C GLN A 284 -13.00 -14.47 8.91
N LEU A 285 -12.23 -14.26 7.83
CA LEU A 285 -12.27 -13.03 7.04
C LEU A 285 -13.02 -13.17 5.71
N GLY A 286 -13.06 -14.39 5.14
CA GLY A 286 -13.52 -14.61 3.77
C GLY A 286 -14.92 -15.18 3.63
N ARG A 287 -15.51 -15.79 4.68
CA ARG A 287 -16.79 -16.54 4.56
C ARG A 287 -17.95 -15.80 3.90
N THR A 288 -17.93 -14.48 3.94
CA THR A 288 -18.96 -13.59 3.38
C THR A 288 -18.44 -12.76 2.19
N GLY A 289 -17.29 -13.12 1.59
CA GLY A 289 -16.63 -12.32 0.56
C GLY A 289 -15.67 -11.28 1.13
N GLY A 290 -15.10 -10.43 0.27
CA GLY A 290 -14.28 -9.29 0.67
C GLY A 290 -12.93 -9.66 1.30
N TYR A 291 -12.28 -10.75 0.85
CA TYR A 291 -10.99 -11.17 1.41
C TYR A 291 -10.04 -11.70 0.34
N PHE A 292 -8.81 -11.21 0.40
CA PHE A 292 -7.63 -11.69 -0.32
C PHE A 292 -6.66 -12.29 0.68
N CYS A 293 -6.33 -13.58 0.55
CA CYS A 293 -5.52 -14.30 1.52
C CYS A 293 -4.04 -14.27 1.14
N GLY A 294 -3.21 -13.77 2.02
CA GLY A 294 -1.76 -13.69 1.82
C GLY A 294 -1.00 -13.35 3.10
N PRO A 295 0.32 -13.21 3.03
CA PRO A 295 1.13 -12.78 4.15
C PRO A 295 0.70 -11.41 4.68
N ASP A 296 0.86 -11.19 5.99
CA ASP A 296 0.63 -9.89 6.62
C ASP A 296 1.85 -8.94 6.54
N GLN A 297 2.93 -9.39 5.88
CA GLN A 297 4.11 -8.61 5.48
C GLN A 297 4.85 -9.28 4.31
N GLY A 298 5.55 -8.46 3.52
CA GLY A 298 6.42 -8.94 2.44
C GLY A 298 7.85 -9.18 2.94
N LEU A 299 8.22 -10.44 3.17
CA LEU A 299 9.57 -10.85 3.57
C LEU A 299 10.06 -12.02 2.70
N PRO A 300 11.37 -12.28 2.65
CA PRO A 300 11.93 -13.45 1.99
C PRO A 300 11.66 -14.72 2.82
N PHE A 301 10.44 -15.25 2.74
CA PHE A 301 10.04 -16.49 3.42
C PHE A 301 10.73 -17.72 2.82
N PRO A 302 10.92 -18.80 3.60
CA PRO A 302 11.32 -20.09 3.07
C PRO A 302 10.36 -20.54 1.95
N LYS A 303 10.93 -21.04 0.84
CA LYS A 303 10.12 -21.46 -0.33
C LYS A 303 9.07 -22.51 0.02
N GLU A 304 9.42 -23.50 0.85
CA GLU A 304 8.49 -24.52 1.31
C GLU A 304 7.27 -23.94 2.02
N HIS A 305 7.46 -22.88 2.82
CA HIS A 305 6.40 -22.23 3.56
C HIS A 305 5.49 -21.40 2.64
N THR A 306 6.06 -20.71 1.65
CA THR A 306 5.28 -20.03 0.63
C THR A 306 4.50 -20.99 -0.26
N ASP A 307 5.09 -22.12 -0.64
CA ASP A 307 4.41 -23.16 -1.40
C ASP A 307 3.23 -23.73 -0.60
N ALA A 308 3.40 -23.99 0.71
CA ALA A 308 2.32 -24.46 1.59
C ALA A 308 1.19 -23.43 1.73
N LEU A 309 1.52 -22.14 1.86
CA LEU A 309 0.53 -21.05 1.88
C LEU A 309 -0.35 -21.08 0.62
N TRP A 310 0.28 -21.08 -0.56
CA TRP A 310 -0.47 -21.00 -1.82
C TRP A 310 -1.23 -22.28 -2.13
N ALA A 311 -0.69 -23.44 -1.79
CA ALA A 311 -1.40 -24.72 -1.89
C ALA A 311 -2.67 -24.72 -1.00
N ALA A 312 -2.57 -24.22 0.23
CA ALA A 312 -3.71 -24.13 1.14
C ALA A 312 -4.79 -23.16 0.63
N VAL A 313 -4.40 -22.00 0.08
CA VAL A 313 -5.35 -21.04 -0.52
C VAL A 313 -6.05 -21.67 -1.74
N GLU A 314 -5.31 -22.41 -2.57
CA GLU A 314 -5.87 -23.12 -3.74
C GLU A 314 -6.86 -24.20 -3.33
N GLU A 315 -6.52 -24.98 -2.31
CA GLU A 315 -7.32 -26.13 -1.85
C GLU A 315 -8.60 -25.70 -1.11
N PHE A 316 -8.47 -24.72 -0.17
CA PHE A 316 -9.55 -24.36 0.74
C PHE A 316 -10.27 -23.06 0.37
N GLY A 317 -9.77 -22.28 -0.61
CA GLY A 317 -10.31 -20.97 -0.94
C GLY A 317 -11.56 -20.95 -1.81
N ARG A 318 -12.11 -22.09 -2.28
CA ARG A 318 -13.33 -22.15 -3.10
C ARG A 318 -14.59 -21.96 -2.27
N TYR A 319 -15.51 -21.15 -2.75
CA TYR A 319 -16.80 -20.97 -2.12
C TYR A 319 -17.78 -22.12 -2.43
N PRO A 320 -18.65 -22.51 -1.47
CA PRO A 320 -18.74 -21.97 -0.11
C PRO A 320 -17.56 -22.43 0.76
N LEU A 321 -16.96 -21.48 1.48
CA LEU A 321 -15.87 -21.81 2.40
C LEU A 321 -16.37 -22.70 3.54
N ARG A 322 -15.48 -23.57 4.04
CA ARG A 322 -15.79 -24.49 5.14
C ARG A 322 -15.13 -24.03 6.44
N PRO A 323 -15.79 -24.18 7.60
CA PRO A 323 -15.16 -23.91 8.87
C PRO A 323 -13.93 -24.84 9.07
N PRO A 324 -12.92 -24.39 9.81
CA PRO A 324 -11.83 -25.25 10.27
C PRO A 324 -12.39 -26.41 11.10
N ASP A 325 -11.68 -27.56 11.10
CA ASP A 325 -12.09 -28.73 11.86
C ASP A 325 -12.21 -28.39 13.36
N GLY A 326 -13.35 -28.74 13.98
CA GLY A 326 -13.61 -28.48 15.41
C GLY A 326 -14.45 -27.22 15.71
N ARG A 327 -15.01 -26.55 14.71
CA ARG A 327 -16.00 -25.47 14.87
C ARG A 327 -17.35 -25.82 14.28
#